data_f445827c553bde5eddb3191b856b35b8
#
_entry.id   f445827c553bde5eddb3191b856b35b8
#
_cell.length_a   1.000
_cell.length_b   1.000
_cell.length_c   1.000
_cell.angle_alpha   90.00
_cell.angle_beta   90.00
_cell.angle_gamma   90.00
#
_symmetry.space_group_name_H-M   'P 1'
#
loop_
_entity.id
_entity.type
_entity.pdbx_description
1 polymer ?
#
loop_
_entity_poly.entity_id
_entity_poly.type
_entity_poly.pdbx_seq_one_letter_code
_entity_poly.pdbx_strand_id
1 'polypeptide(L)'
;CFGVFWNLCDISFNTQGIEVERIYGKTIMATFHGGWSLGACAGALIGFVMILAGVSPIWHYTLIFIIILIIALSGRKYLQESAPQETEVSDTKTQERNTAKAPNGFRLLFQKPEMLLLQLGLVGLFALIVESAMFDWSAVYFESVVHVPKSLQIGFLVFMIMMATGRFLTNYAYQLWGKKKVLQLAGSFICIGFFISALLGGVFESMAMKGIIHSLGFMLVGLGISCIVPTLYSFVGAKSKTPVSIALTILSSIS
;
A
#
# COMPACT_ATOMS: atom_id res chain seq x y z
N CYS A 1 9.62 -18.36 -4.67
CA CYS A 1 9.36 -17.73 -5.99
C CYS A 1 8.27 -16.67 -5.93
N PHE A 2 7.07 -16.94 -5.33
CA PHE A 2 5.93 -16.00 -5.34
C PHE A 2 6.32 -14.60 -4.82
N GLY A 3 6.94 -14.48 -3.65
CA GLY A 3 7.30 -13.18 -3.07
C GLY A 3 8.25 -12.34 -3.93
N VAL A 4 9.18 -12.99 -4.68
CA VAL A 4 10.08 -12.27 -5.59
C VAL A 4 9.30 -11.64 -6.74
N PHE A 5 8.42 -12.41 -7.39
CA PHE A 5 7.58 -11.88 -8.48
C PHE A 5 6.60 -10.83 -7.99
N TRP A 6 6.01 -11.02 -6.81
CA TRP A 6 5.15 -10.03 -6.17
C TRP A 6 5.88 -8.70 -5.97
N ASN A 7 7.06 -8.73 -5.36
CA ASN A 7 7.85 -7.53 -5.11
C ASN A 7 8.29 -6.82 -6.40
N LEU A 8 8.69 -7.58 -7.44
CA LEU A 8 9.01 -7.02 -8.75
C LEU A 8 7.81 -6.31 -9.39
N CYS A 9 6.62 -6.92 -9.32
CA CYS A 9 5.40 -6.30 -9.82
C CYS A 9 5.05 -5.05 -9.01
N ASP A 10 5.15 -5.09 -7.68
CA ASP A 10 4.85 -3.96 -6.81
C ASP A 10 5.75 -2.76 -7.13
N ILE A 11 7.08 -2.97 -7.19
CA ILE A 11 8.03 -1.92 -7.55
C ILE A 11 7.72 -1.36 -8.94
N SER A 12 7.42 -2.22 -9.92
CA SER A 12 7.14 -1.80 -11.29
C SER A 12 5.88 -0.94 -11.38
N PHE A 13 4.79 -1.37 -10.75
CA PHE A 13 3.53 -0.62 -10.74
C PHE A 13 3.66 0.72 -9.99
N ASN A 14 4.34 0.72 -8.87
CA ASN A 14 4.53 1.94 -8.09
C ASN A 14 5.47 2.93 -8.81
N THR A 15 6.50 2.44 -9.52
CA THR A 15 7.35 3.29 -10.37
C THR A 15 6.52 3.95 -11.47
N GLN A 16 5.70 3.19 -12.19
CA GLN A 16 4.78 3.71 -13.21
C GLN A 16 3.79 4.71 -12.59
N GLY A 17 3.25 4.41 -11.42
CA GLY A 17 2.34 5.29 -10.69
C GLY A 17 2.97 6.65 -10.36
N ILE A 18 4.24 6.68 -9.96
CA ILE A 18 4.98 7.91 -9.68
C ILE A 18 5.21 8.71 -10.96
N GLU A 19 5.57 8.08 -12.07
CA GLU A 19 5.75 8.77 -13.33
C GLU A 19 4.43 9.38 -13.83
N VAL A 20 3.32 8.67 -13.73
CA VAL A 20 1.99 9.21 -14.06
C VAL A 20 1.61 10.35 -13.11
N GLU A 21 1.91 10.26 -11.80
CA GLU A 21 1.69 11.35 -10.85
C GLU A 21 2.46 12.62 -11.24
N ARG A 22 3.70 12.48 -11.73
CA ARG A 22 4.50 13.60 -12.26
C ARG A 22 3.85 14.27 -13.47
N ILE A 23 3.42 13.45 -14.46
CA ILE A 23 2.78 13.96 -15.69
C ILE A 23 1.46 14.65 -15.35
N TYR A 24 0.69 14.08 -14.43
CA TYR A 24 -0.59 14.62 -14.01
C TYR A 24 -0.49 15.88 -13.15
N GLY A 25 0.66 16.11 -12.53
CA GLY A 25 0.93 17.29 -11.69
C GLY A 25 0.13 17.36 -10.38
N LYS A 26 -0.53 16.26 -9.98
CA LYS A 26 -1.31 16.14 -8.74
C LYS A 26 -1.04 14.81 -8.07
N THR A 27 -1.14 14.78 -6.74
CA THR A 27 -0.98 13.56 -5.97
C THR A 27 -2.15 12.61 -6.20
N ILE A 28 -1.92 11.50 -6.91
CA ILE A 28 -2.93 10.49 -7.26
C ILE A 28 -2.55 9.06 -6.81
N MET A 29 -1.37 8.89 -6.19
CA MET A 29 -0.87 7.58 -5.77
C MET A 29 -1.86 6.84 -4.87
N ALA A 30 -2.53 7.55 -3.95
CA ALA A 30 -3.55 6.96 -3.09
C ALA A 30 -4.73 6.39 -3.89
N THR A 31 -5.10 7.00 -5.02
CA THR A 31 -6.16 6.48 -5.91
C THR A 31 -5.75 5.17 -6.57
N PHE A 32 -4.47 5.02 -6.98
CA PHE A 32 -3.96 3.75 -7.49
C PHE A 32 -4.04 2.64 -6.45
N HIS A 33 -3.63 2.92 -5.20
CA HIS A 33 -3.79 1.98 -4.10
C HIS A 33 -5.26 1.72 -3.74
N GLY A 34 -6.15 2.69 -3.94
CA GLY A 34 -7.60 2.50 -3.87
C GLY A 34 -8.10 1.50 -4.91
N GLY A 35 -7.65 1.63 -6.16
CA GLY A 35 -7.93 0.68 -7.24
C GLY A 35 -7.44 -0.72 -6.91
N TRP A 36 -6.24 -0.86 -6.31
CA TRP A 36 -5.72 -2.13 -5.81
C TRP A 36 -6.66 -2.76 -4.77
N SER A 37 -7.18 -1.96 -3.81
CA SER A 37 -8.12 -2.45 -2.80
C SER A 37 -9.45 -2.92 -3.40
N LEU A 38 -9.97 -2.22 -4.42
CA LEU A 38 -11.15 -2.66 -5.16
C LEU A 38 -10.88 -3.97 -5.91
N GLY A 39 -9.69 -4.11 -6.50
CA GLY A 39 -9.25 -5.35 -7.13
C GLY A 39 -9.21 -6.51 -6.15
N ALA A 40 -8.70 -6.29 -4.94
CA ALA A 40 -8.69 -7.30 -3.87
C ALA A 40 -10.11 -7.71 -3.45
N CYS A 41 -11.02 -6.75 -3.27
CA CYS A 41 -12.42 -7.03 -2.96
C CYS A 41 -13.12 -7.81 -4.09
N ALA A 42 -12.89 -7.41 -5.35
CA ALA A 42 -13.44 -8.12 -6.51
C ALA A 42 -12.89 -9.54 -6.61
N GLY A 43 -11.59 -9.73 -6.38
CA GLY A 43 -10.96 -11.06 -6.35
C GLY A 43 -11.53 -11.96 -5.26
N ALA A 44 -11.75 -11.42 -4.07
CA ALA A 44 -12.38 -12.15 -2.95
C ALA A 44 -13.82 -12.55 -3.30
N LEU A 45 -14.60 -11.65 -3.91
CA LEU A 45 -15.98 -11.94 -4.34
C LEU A 45 -16.01 -13.02 -5.43
N ILE A 46 -15.14 -12.93 -6.42
CA ILE A 46 -15.02 -13.94 -7.48
C ILE A 46 -14.65 -15.30 -6.87
N GLY A 47 -13.66 -15.33 -5.96
CA GLY A 47 -13.27 -16.54 -5.26
C GLY A 47 -14.43 -17.16 -4.48
N PHE A 48 -15.19 -16.36 -3.77
CA PHE A 48 -16.38 -16.81 -3.05
C PHE A 48 -17.43 -17.43 -3.98
N VAL A 49 -17.75 -16.78 -5.10
CA VAL A 49 -18.70 -17.29 -6.10
C VAL A 49 -18.21 -18.62 -6.70
N MET A 50 -16.92 -18.73 -6.99
CA MET A 50 -16.32 -19.97 -7.54
C MET A 50 -16.39 -21.14 -6.55
N ILE A 51 -16.21 -20.86 -5.25
CA ILE A 51 -16.38 -21.85 -4.18
C ILE A 51 -17.83 -22.33 -4.12
N LEU A 52 -18.80 -21.41 -4.12
CA LEU A 52 -20.23 -21.75 -4.13
C LEU A 52 -20.64 -22.55 -5.36
N ALA A 53 -20.05 -22.26 -6.52
CA ALA A 53 -20.29 -22.98 -7.77
C ALA A 53 -19.57 -24.35 -7.83
N GLY A 54 -18.78 -24.72 -6.82
CA GLY A 54 -18.05 -25.99 -6.80
C GLY A 54 -16.93 -26.07 -7.84
N VAL A 55 -16.46 -24.92 -8.35
CA VAL A 55 -15.38 -24.88 -9.34
C VAL A 55 -14.07 -25.25 -8.66
N SER A 56 -13.34 -26.23 -9.23
CA SER A 56 -12.06 -26.62 -8.68
C SER A 56 -11.03 -25.48 -8.76
N PRO A 57 -10.11 -25.36 -7.76
CA PRO A 57 -9.12 -24.30 -7.72
C PRO A 57 -8.29 -24.17 -8.99
N ILE A 58 -8.01 -25.28 -9.67
CA ILE A 58 -7.20 -25.28 -10.88
C ILE A 58 -7.87 -24.51 -12.03
N TRP A 59 -9.17 -24.70 -12.23
CA TRP A 59 -9.92 -23.99 -13.25
C TRP A 59 -10.11 -22.52 -12.90
N HIS A 60 -10.34 -22.23 -11.61
CA HIS A 60 -10.43 -20.86 -11.12
C HIS A 60 -9.13 -20.09 -11.39
N TYR A 61 -7.98 -20.62 -10.95
CA TYR A 61 -6.69 -19.97 -11.17
C TYR A 61 -6.30 -19.87 -12.64
N THR A 62 -6.64 -20.88 -13.46
CA THR A 62 -6.40 -20.83 -14.91
C THR A 62 -7.20 -19.70 -15.57
N LEU A 63 -8.47 -19.56 -15.21
CA LEU A 63 -9.32 -18.47 -15.72
C LEU A 63 -8.75 -17.10 -15.35
N ILE A 64 -8.41 -16.90 -14.05
CA ILE A 64 -7.82 -15.64 -13.58
C ILE A 64 -6.49 -15.36 -14.27
N PHE A 65 -5.63 -16.37 -14.45
CA PHE A 65 -4.36 -16.22 -15.16
C PHE A 65 -4.56 -15.73 -16.61
N ILE A 66 -5.51 -16.30 -17.35
CA ILE A 66 -5.83 -15.88 -18.71
C ILE A 66 -6.32 -14.42 -18.74
N ILE A 67 -7.22 -14.05 -17.82
CA ILE A 67 -7.73 -12.67 -17.71
C ILE A 67 -6.59 -11.70 -17.45
N ILE A 68 -5.73 -11.98 -16.46
CA ILE A 68 -4.58 -11.13 -16.12
C ILE A 68 -3.62 -11.01 -17.31
N LEU A 69 -3.34 -12.12 -18.00
CA LEU A 69 -2.46 -12.12 -19.17
C LEU A 69 -3.01 -11.23 -20.29
N ILE A 70 -4.30 -11.31 -20.59
CA ILE A 70 -4.97 -10.44 -21.58
C ILE A 70 -4.86 -8.97 -21.18
N ILE A 71 -5.14 -8.64 -19.90
CA ILE A 71 -5.04 -7.27 -19.39
C ILE A 71 -3.59 -6.77 -19.50
N ALA A 72 -2.62 -7.56 -19.08
CA ALA A 72 -1.20 -7.19 -19.11
C ALA A 72 -0.71 -6.95 -20.55
N LEU A 73 -1.04 -7.83 -21.48
CA LEU A 73 -0.66 -7.68 -22.89
C LEU A 73 -1.34 -6.48 -23.54
N SER A 74 -2.61 -6.22 -23.23
CA SER A 74 -3.36 -5.08 -23.74
C SER A 74 -2.85 -3.75 -23.15
N GLY A 75 -2.49 -3.76 -21.87
CA GLY A 75 -2.02 -2.58 -21.15
C GLY A 75 -0.58 -2.17 -21.50
N ARG A 76 0.22 -3.09 -22.01
CA ARG A 76 1.65 -2.90 -22.29
C ARG A 76 1.95 -1.65 -23.13
N LYS A 77 1.08 -1.30 -24.08
CA LYS A 77 1.23 -0.12 -24.94
C LYS A 77 1.03 1.23 -24.23
N TYR A 78 0.50 1.22 -23.02
CA TYR A 78 0.26 2.41 -22.23
C TYR A 78 1.33 2.64 -21.14
N LEU A 79 2.30 1.73 -21.02
CA LEU A 79 3.39 1.90 -20.07
C LEU A 79 4.25 3.10 -20.49
N GLN A 80 4.56 3.95 -19.54
CA GLN A 80 5.46 5.07 -19.74
C GLN A 80 6.91 4.57 -19.76
N GLU A 81 7.68 4.96 -20.78
CA GLU A 81 9.12 4.81 -20.72
C GLU A 81 9.64 5.76 -19.65
N SER A 82 10.40 5.23 -18.69
CA SER A 82 11.03 6.06 -17.67
C SER A 82 11.94 7.07 -18.38
N ALA A 83 11.59 8.35 -18.33
CA ALA A 83 12.46 9.38 -18.85
C ALA A 83 13.84 9.25 -18.18
N PRO A 84 14.95 9.35 -18.93
CA PRO A 84 16.27 9.47 -18.31
C PRO A 84 16.19 10.64 -17.32
N GLN A 85 16.44 10.40 -16.04
CA GLN A 85 16.50 11.47 -15.06
C GLN A 85 17.67 12.37 -15.46
N GLU A 86 17.36 13.48 -16.11
CA GLU A 86 18.29 14.60 -16.17
C GLU A 86 18.48 15.04 -14.71
N THR A 87 19.65 14.74 -14.20
CA THR A 87 20.13 15.34 -12.97
C THR A 87 20.20 16.83 -13.30
N GLU A 88 19.25 17.63 -12.77
CA GLU A 88 19.38 19.08 -12.77
C GLU A 88 20.66 19.44 -12.00
N VAL A 89 21.75 19.43 -12.70
CA VAL A 89 22.97 20.09 -12.28
C VAL A 89 22.75 21.55 -12.63
N SER A 90 22.39 22.34 -11.63
CA SER A 90 22.42 23.78 -11.64
C SER A 90 23.63 24.29 -12.41
N ASP A 91 23.37 25.16 -13.41
CA ASP A 91 24.34 25.84 -14.25
C ASP A 91 25.65 26.24 -13.57
N THR A 92 26.76 25.76 -14.08
CA THR A 92 27.86 26.66 -14.51
C THR A 92 28.91 25.88 -15.32
N LYS A 93 29.11 26.36 -16.58
CA LYS A 93 30.28 26.22 -17.45
C LYS A 93 30.62 24.88 -18.09
N THR A 94 30.34 24.83 -19.38
CA THR A 94 31.22 24.35 -20.47
C THR A 94 32.43 23.51 -20.04
N GLN A 95 32.38 22.20 -20.26
CA GLN A 95 33.47 21.47 -20.92
C GLN A 95 33.20 19.98 -21.04
N GLU A 96 33.41 19.50 -22.25
CA GLU A 96 33.78 18.12 -22.63
C GLU A 96 32.75 16.97 -22.42
N ARG A 97 32.21 16.61 -23.56
CA ARG A 97 31.52 15.38 -23.90
C ARG A 97 32.39 14.17 -23.57
N ASN A 98 32.42 13.76 -22.29
CA ASN A 98 32.87 12.45 -21.90
C ASN A 98 31.64 11.58 -21.68
N THR A 99 31.49 10.53 -22.48
CA THR A 99 30.56 9.44 -22.34
C THR A 99 30.77 8.72 -21.00
N ALA A 100 30.36 9.36 -19.90
CA ALA A 100 30.32 8.70 -18.60
C ALA A 100 29.16 7.71 -18.63
N LYS A 101 29.46 6.40 -18.70
CA LYS A 101 28.54 5.30 -18.46
C LYS A 101 27.68 5.64 -17.24
N ALA A 102 26.36 5.62 -17.40
CA ALA A 102 25.42 5.71 -16.30
C ALA A 102 25.91 4.80 -15.16
N PRO A 103 26.00 5.26 -13.91
CA PRO A 103 26.48 4.44 -12.82
C PRO A 103 25.62 3.19 -12.74
N ASN A 104 26.24 2.01 -12.74
CA ASN A 104 25.54 0.72 -12.68
C ASN A 104 24.55 0.79 -11.51
N GLY A 105 23.24 0.71 -11.80
CA GLY A 105 22.17 0.81 -10.80
C GLY A 105 22.38 -0.15 -9.62
N PHE A 106 22.98 -1.32 -9.91
CA PHE A 106 23.38 -2.30 -8.88
C PHE A 106 24.42 -1.75 -7.87
N ARG A 107 25.34 -0.89 -8.31
CA ARG A 107 26.33 -0.26 -7.42
C ARG A 107 25.69 0.80 -6.50
N LEU A 108 24.60 1.43 -6.94
CA LEU A 108 23.87 2.41 -6.14
C LEU A 108 23.11 1.75 -4.98
N LEU A 109 22.67 0.49 -5.12
CA LEU A 109 22.04 -0.27 -4.04
C LEU A 109 22.98 -0.52 -2.85
N PHE A 110 24.31 -0.59 -3.09
CA PHE A 110 25.32 -0.81 -2.06
C PHE A 110 25.97 0.48 -1.55
N GLN A 111 25.57 1.65 -2.05
CA GLN A 111 25.95 2.92 -1.45
C GLN A 111 25.12 3.15 -0.19
N LYS A 112 25.62 3.98 0.72
CA LYS A 112 24.86 4.34 1.94
C LYS A 112 23.52 4.95 1.52
N PRO A 113 22.39 4.35 1.91
CA PRO A 113 21.08 4.87 1.54
C PRO A 113 20.88 6.26 2.16
N GLU A 114 20.14 7.11 1.48
CA GLU A 114 19.73 8.40 2.02
C GLU A 114 19.01 8.20 3.36
N MET A 115 19.33 9.01 4.36
CA MET A 115 18.66 8.94 5.67
C MET A 115 17.14 9.05 5.56
N LEU A 116 16.67 9.81 4.58
CA LEU A 116 15.24 9.91 4.25
C LEU A 116 14.63 8.55 3.90
N LEU A 117 15.30 7.76 3.05
CA LEU A 117 14.80 6.43 2.63
C LEU A 117 14.77 5.45 3.80
N LEU A 118 15.75 5.50 4.70
CA LEU A 118 15.74 4.68 5.91
C LEU A 118 14.57 5.04 6.84
N GLN A 119 14.33 6.34 7.04
CA GLN A 119 13.20 6.80 7.87
C GLN A 119 11.85 6.42 7.26
N LEU A 120 11.68 6.63 5.95
CA LEU A 120 10.45 6.25 5.26
C LEU A 120 10.26 4.73 5.24
N GLY A 121 11.36 3.96 5.05
CA GLY A 121 11.34 2.49 5.11
C GLY A 121 10.91 1.98 6.48
N LEU A 122 11.41 2.58 7.55
CA LEU A 122 11.01 2.21 8.93
C LEU A 122 9.53 2.49 9.18
N VAL A 123 9.00 3.63 8.72
CA VAL A 123 7.56 3.93 8.81
C VAL A 123 6.76 2.92 7.98
N GLY A 124 7.25 2.56 6.78
CA GLY A 124 6.66 1.54 5.91
C GLY A 124 6.63 0.17 6.59
N LEU A 125 7.74 -0.25 7.20
CA LEU A 125 7.83 -1.51 7.95
C LEU A 125 6.72 -1.61 9.01
N PHE A 126 6.59 -0.61 9.88
CA PHE A 126 5.54 -0.62 10.91
C PHE A 126 4.14 -0.58 10.32
N ALA A 127 3.92 0.15 9.23
CA ALA A 127 2.63 0.18 8.55
C ALA A 127 2.27 -1.19 7.97
N LEU A 128 3.21 -1.87 7.31
CA LEU A 128 2.97 -3.20 6.73
C LEU A 128 2.82 -4.29 7.81
N ILE A 129 3.52 -4.18 8.94
CA ILE A 129 3.29 -5.07 10.10
C ILE A 129 1.84 -4.93 10.58
N VAL A 130 1.33 -3.70 10.74
CA VAL A 130 -0.06 -3.46 11.14
C VAL A 130 -1.03 -3.99 10.09
N GLU A 131 -0.80 -3.69 8.81
CA GLU A 131 -1.66 -4.14 7.72
C GLU A 131 -1.71 -5.67 7.66
N SER A 132 -0.57 -6.36 7.68
CA SER A 132 -0.48 -7.82 7.68
C SER A 132 -1.13 -8.44 8.92
N ALA A 133 -0.92 -7.85 10.10
CA ALA A 133 -1.56 -8.32 11.32
C ALA A 133 -3.10 -8.24 11.21
N MET A 134 -3.63 -7.19 10.60
CA MET A 134 -5.07 -7.08 10.38
C MET A 134 -5.59 -8.10 9.37
N PHE A 135 -4.82 -8.40 8.31
CA PHE A 135 -5.20 -9.42 7.33
C PHE A 135 -5.18 -10.84 7.92
N ASP A 136 -4.13 -11.18 8.65
CA ASP A 136 -3.88 -12.54 9.07
C ASP A 136 -4.58 -12.89 10.39
N TRP A 137 -4.65 -11.94 11.30
CA TRP A 137 -5.07 -12.20 12.68
C TRP A 137 -6.43 -11.66 13.08
N SER A 138 -7.05 -10.76 12.28
CA SER A 138 -8.33 -10.16 12.68
C SER A 138 -9.44 -11.19 12.89
N ALA A 139 -9.57 -12.17 12.01
CA ALA A 139 -10.59 -13.24 12.16
C ALA A 139 -10.30 -14.10 13.39
N VAL A 140 -9.06 -14.51 13.59
CA VAL A 140 -8.63 -15.29 14.76
C VAL A 140 -8.86 -14.51 16.05
N TYR A 141 -8.59 -13.21 16.05
CA TYR A 141 -8.82 -12.32 17.19
C TYR A 141 -10.31 -12.30 17.59
N PHE A 142 -11.21 -12.13 16.62
CA PHE A 142 -12.65 -12.13 16.90
C PHE A 142 -13.16 -13.48 17.41
N GLU A 143 -12.60 -14.59 16.94
CA GLU A 143 -12.98 -15.93 17.37
C GLU A 143 -12.38 -16.27 18.74
N SER A 144 -11.08 -16.09 18.93
CA SER A 144 -10.33 -16.62 20.08
C SER A 144 -10.22 -15.64 21.25
N VAL A 145 -10.33 -14.32 21.02
CA VAL A 145 -10.17 -13.30 22.07
C VAL A 145 -11.49 -12.64 22.40
N VAL A 146 -12.23 -12.23 21.38
CA VAL A 146 -13.51 -11.52 21.58
C VAL A 146 -14.65 -12.50 21.87
N HIS A 147 -14.53 -13.72 21.39
CA HIS A 147 -15.51 -14.82 21.56
C HIS A 147 -16.92 -14.47 21.06
N VAL A 148 -17.02 -13.70 19.99
CA VAL A 148 -18.32 -13.35 19.40
C VAL A 148 -18.77 -14.38 18.36
N PRO A 149 -20.09 -14.57 18.19
CA PRO A 149 -20.64 -15.41 17.13
C PRO A 149 -20.13 -15.01 15.75
N LYS A 150 -20.03 -15.96 14.81
CA LYS A 150 -19.54 -15.71 13.44
C LYS A 150 -20.25 -14.56 12.73
N SER A 151 -21.54 -14.36 13.01
CA SER A 151 -22.34 -13.25 12.47
C SER A 151 -21.89 -11.86 12.93
N LEU A 152 -21.14 -11.75 14.02
CA LEU A 152 -20.58 -10.51 14.56
C LEU A 152 -19.08 -10.35 14.30
N GLN A 153 -18.45 -11.30 13.62
CA GLN A 153 -17.04 -11.23 13.23
C GLN A 153 -16.83 -10.34 12.01
N ILE A 154 -17.37 -9.12 12.04
CA ILE A 154 -17.34 -8.16 10.94
C ILE A 154 -16.11 -7.24 10.95
N GLY A 155 -15.25 -7.36 11.96
CA GLY A 155 -14.12 -6.43 12.15
C GLY A 155 -13.18 -6.36 10.96
N PHE A 156 -12.84 -7.50 10.36
CA PHE A 156 -12.02 -7.52 9.14
C PHE A 156 -12.70 -6.82 7.96
N LEU A 157 -13.98 -7.09 7.76
CA LEU A 157 -14.75 -6.46 6.68
C LEU A 157 -14.79 -4.93 6.85
N VAL A 158 -15.05 -4.46 8.07
CA VAL A 158 -15.07 -3.03 8.39
C VAL A 158 -13.69 -2.40 8.18
N PHE A 159 -12.62 -3.08 8.63
CA PHE A 159 -11.25 -2.67 8.38
C PHE A 159 -10.99 -2.48 6.87
N MET A 160 -11.33 -3.47 6.05
CA MET A 160 -11.13 -3.44 4.60
C MET A 160 -11.91 -2.32 3.92
N ILE A 161 -13.18 -2.16 4.26
CA ILE A 161 -14.03 -1.09 3.72
C ILE A 161 -13.44 0.29 4.07
N MET A 162 -13.03 0.48 5.32
CA MET A 162 -12.49 1.76 5.75
C MET A 162 -11.11 2.04 5.17
N MET A 163 -10.28 1.01 5.00
CA MET A 163 -9.00 1.12 4.31
C MET A 163 -9.20 1.53 2.84
N ALA A 164 -10.11 0.88 2.12
CA ALA A 164 -10.43 1.22 0.73
C ALA A 164 -10.96 2.66 0.64
N THR A 165 -11.95 3.00 1.46
CA THR A 165 -12.54 4.35 1.53
C THR A 165 -11.49 5.42 1.83
N GLY A 166 -10.65 5.17 2.83
CA GLY A 166 -9.58 6.07 3.22
C GLY A 166 -8.58 6.32 2.11
N ARG A 167 -8.23 5.31 1.28
CA ARG A 167 -7.35 5.47 0.12
C ARG A 167 -7.91 6.46 -0.91
N PHE A 168 -9.21 6.43 -1.19
CA PHE A 168 -9.84 7.40 -2.09
C PHE A 168 -9.95 8.80 -1.48
N LEU A 169 -10.19 8.90 -0.17
CA LEU A 169 -10.28 10.18 0.54
C LEU A 169 -8.92 10.83 0.79
N THR A 170 -7.83 10.07 0.73
CA THR A 170 -6.47 10.53 1.07
C THR A 170 -6.05 11.74 0.24
N ASN A 171 -6.30 11.74 -1.06
CA ASN A 171 -5.92 12.87 -1.93
C ASN A 171 -6.67 14.16 -1.55
N TYR A 172 -7.93 14.06 -1.17
CA TYR A 172 -8.70 15.19 -0.67
C TYR A 172 -8.17 15.68 0.68
N ALA A 173 -7.84 14.76 1.59
CA ALA A 173 -7.23 15.08 2.86
C ALA A 173 -5.88 15.80 2.71
N TYR A 174 -5.07 15.43 1.70
CA TYR A 174 -3.81 16.14 1.40
C TYR A 174 -4.03 17.59 1.00
N GLN A 175 -5.08 17.89 0.24
CA GLN A 175 -5.42 19.25 -0.17
C GLN A 175 -5.84 20.11 1.03
N LEU A 176 -6.58 19.54 1.99
CA LEU A 176 -7.06 20.25 3.17
C LEU A 176 -5.99 20.46 4.25
N TRP A 177 -5.21 19.43 4.56
CA TRP A 177 -4.34 19.42 5.74
C TRP A 177 -2.85 19.24 5.41
N GLY A 178 -2.53 18.90 4.18
CA GLY A 178 -1.17 18.57 3.76
C GLY A 178 -0.70 17.18 4.22
N LYS A 179 0.26 16.62 3.46
CA LYS A 179 0.75 15.23 3.65
C LYS A 179 1.26 14.94 5.08
N LYS A 180 1.95 15.92 5.71
CA LYS A 180 2.52 15.74 7.06
C LYS A 180 1.43 15.53 8.11
N LYS A 181 0.40 16.38 8.12
CA LYS A 181 -0.70 16.28 9.09
C LYS A 181 -1.53 15.02 8.86
N VAL A 182 -1.78 14.64 7.60
CA VAL A 182 -2.49 13.41 7.27
C VAL A 182 -1.74 12.20 7.80
N LEU A 183 -0.41 12.14 7.64
CA LEU A 183 0.40 11.05 8.18
C LEU A 183 0.38 10.99 9.71
N GLN A 184 0.39 12.14 10.39
CA GLN A 184 0.26 12.20 11.85
C GLN A 184 -1.12 11.73 12.33
N LEU A 185 -2.20 12.16 11.65
CA LEU A 185 -3.57 11.69 11.93
C LEU A 185 -3.70 10.18 11.70
N ALA A 186 -3.08 9.67 10.64
CA ALA A 186 -3.05 8.24 10.35
C ALA A 186 -2.46 7.42 11.49
N GLY A 187 -1.29 7.81 11.99
CA GLY A 187 -0.67 7.19 13.15
C GLY A 187 -1.55 7.27 14.40
N SER A 188 -2.19 8.43 14.63
CA SER A 188 -3.12 8.60 15.75
C SER A 188 -4.34 7.68 15.65
N PHE A 189 -4.91 7.53 14.45
CA PHE A 189 -6.06 6.62 14.23
C PHE A 189 -5.69 5.17 14.49
N ILE A 190 -4.50 4.72 14.08
CA ILE A 190 -4.01 3.37 14.35
C ILE A 190 -3.87 3.15 15.86
N CYS A 191 -3.19 4.07 16.56
CA CYS A 191 -3.01 3.96 18.01
C CYS A 191 -4.34 3.96 18.76
N ILE A 192 -5.25 4.91 18.44
CA ILE A 192 -6.57 5.00 19.08
C ILE A 192 -7.40 3.75 18.77
N GLY A 193 -7.37 3.25 17.52
CA GLY A 193 -8.10 2.05 17.10
C GLY A 193 -7.68 0.82 17.89
N PHE A 194 -6.38 0.57 18.02
CA PHE A 194 -5.88 -0.53 18.86
C PHE A 194 -6.18 -0.32 20.35
N PHE A 195 -6.06 0.92 20.84
CA PHE A 195 -6.37 1.26 22.21
C PHE A 195 -7.84 0.98 22.55
N ILE A 196 -8.78 1.38 21.68
CA ILE A 196 -10.19 1.08 21.80
C ILE A 196 -10.42 -0.43 21.82
N SER A 197 -9.85 -1.17 20.89
CA SER A 197 -9.98 -2.63 20.85
C SER A 197 -9.40 -3.28 22.11
N ALA A 198 -8.19 -2.89 22.54
CA ALA A 198 -7.51 -3.57 23.64
C ALA A 198 -8.12 -3.27 25.01
N LEU A 199 -8.51 -2.02 25.26
CA LEU A 199 -8.95 -1.59 26.60
C LEU A 199 -10.48 -1.55 26.76
N LEU A 200 -11.19 -1.00 25.77
CA LEU A 200 -12.63 -0.84 25.90
C LEU A 200 -13.41 -2.12 25.60
N GLY A 201 -12.85 -2.99 24.74
CA GLY A 201 -13.49 -4.27 24.41
C GLY A 201 -13.69 -5.19 25.63
N GLY A 202 -12.81 -5.12 26.62
CA GLY A 202 -12.90 -5.92 27.87
C GLY A 202 -13.90 -5.37 28.91
N VAL A 203 -14.33 -4.11 28.77
CA VAL A 203 -15.19 -3.45 29.77
C VAL A 203 -16.66 -3.90 29.68
N PHE A 204 -17.09 -4.37 28.52
CA PHE A 204 -18.49 -4.69 28.27
C PHE A 204 -18.73 -6.21 28.39
N GLU A 205 -19.83 -6.58 29.07
CA GLU A 205 -20.22 -8.00 29.20
C GLU A 205 -20.99 -8.51 27.95
N SER A 206 -21.76 -7.63 27.31
CA SER A 206 -22.55 -7.98 26.15
C SER A 206 -21.67 -8.34 24.95
N MET A 207 -21.85 -9.53 24.39
CA MET A 207 -21.13 -9.99 23.17
C MET A 207 -21.34 -9.04 21.97
N ALA A 208 -22.54 -8.49 21.81
CA ALA A 208 -22.85 -7.54 20.74
C ALA A 208 -22.04 -6.25 20.89
N MET A 209 -21.96 -5.70 22.11
CA MET A 209 -21.17 -4.51 22.40
C MET A 209 -19.68 -4.75 22.21
N LYS A 210 -19.16 -5.91 22.65
CA LYS A 210 -17.77 -6.31 22.36
C LYS A 210 -17.50 -6.30 20.86
N GLY A 211 -18.31 -7.00 20.07
CA GLY A 211 -18.16 -7.04 18.61
C GLY A 211 -18.18 -5.64 17.96
N ILE A 212 -19.09 -4.77 18.39
CA ILE A 212 -19.18 -3.39 17.88
C ILE A 212 -17.92 -2.58 18.21
N ILE A 213 -17.47 -2.61 19.47
CA ILE A 213 -16.33 -1.81 19.93
C ILE A 213 -15.03 -2.25 19.24
N HIS A 214 -14.79 -3.56 19.14
CA HIS A 214 -13.63 -4.07 18.42
C HIS A 214 -13.70 -3.69 16.93
N SER A 215 -14.88 -3.77 16.31
CA SER A 215 -15.09 -3.36 14.91
C SER A 215 -14.83 -1.85 14.71
N LEU A 216 -15.26 -0.99 15.65
CA LEU A 216 -14.95 0.44 15.61
C LEU A 216 -13.45 0.72 15.73
N GLY A 217 -12.75 -0.01 16.59
CA GLY A 217 -11.29 0.06 16.67
C GLY A 217 -10.63 -0.32 15.33
N PHE A 218 -11.04 -1.43 14.73
CA PHE A 218 -10.54 -1.89 13.43
C PHE A 218 -10.87 -0.94 12.28
N MET A 219 -12.02 -0.27 12.34
CA MET A 219 -12.39 0.80 11.42
C MET A 219 -11.38 1.94 11.43
N LEU A 220 -10.98 2.41 12.61
CA LEU A 220 -9.97 3.47 12.77
C LEU A 220 -8.60 3.00 12.29
N VAL A 221 -8.21 1.77 12.59
CA VAL A 221 -6.95 1.20 12.07
C VAL A 221 -6.96 1.19 10.53
N GLY A 222 -8.06 0.76 9.90
CA GLY A 222 -8.21 0.77 8.44
C GLY A 222 -8.07 2.17 7.84
N LEU A 223 -8.73 3.17 8.42
CA LEU A 223 -8.57 4.57 8.01
C LEU A 223 -7.12 5.05 8.16
N GLY A 224 -6.46 4.73 9.27
CA GLY A 224 -5.09 5.12 9.51
C GLY A 224 -4.12 4.51 8.51
N ILE A 225 -4.18 3.20 8.30
CA ILE A 225 -3.29 2.48 7.37
C ILE A 225 -3.46 2.94 5.91
N SER A 226 -4.67 3.35 5.53
CA SER A 226 -5.04 3.65 4.15
C SER A 226 -4.13 4.62 3.42
N CYS A 227 -3.60 5.62 4.12
CA CYS A 227 -2.84 6.70 3.51
C CYS A 227 -1.31 6.57 3.69
N ILE A 228 -0.82 5.67 4.58
CA ILE A 228 0.62 5.64 4.91
C ILE A 228 1.44 5.23 3.69
N VAL A 229 1.22 4.04 3.15
CA VAL A 229 2.01 3.51 2.04
C VAL A 229 1.97 4.42 0.80
N PRO A 230 0.80 4.89 0.31
CA PRO A 230 0.75 5.83 -0.81
C PRO A 230 1.50 7.14 -0.52
N THR A 231 1.47 7.62 0.73
CA THR A 231 2.20 8.82 1.12
C THR A 231 3.72 8.61 1.04
N LEU A 232 4.21 7.46 1.50
CA LEU A 232 5.63 7.13 1.45
C LEU A 232 6.13 7.10 0.00
N TYR A 233 5.42 6.45 -0.90
CA TYR A 233 5.79 6.41 -2.33
C TYR A 233 5.77 7.80 -2.96
N SER A 234 4.75 8.61 -2.68
CA SER A 234 4.70 10.01 -3.12
C SER A 234 5.86 10.86 -2.58
N PHE A 235 6.30 10.62 -1.34
CA PHE A 235 7.47 11.32 -0.78
C PHE A 235 8.77 10.90 -1.45
N VAL A 236 8.95 9.61 -1.72
CA VAL A 236 10.10 9.09 -2.44
C VAL A 236 10.19 9.74 -3.82
N GLY A 237 9.09 9.73 -4.58
CA GLY A 237 9.03 10.32 -5.91
C GLY A 237 9.32 11.83 -5.95
N ALA A 238 8.97 12.56 -4.88
CA ALA A 238 9.11 14.02 -4.83
C ALA A 238 10.44 14.51 -4.23
N LYS A 239 11.06 13.75 -3.33
CA LYS A 239 12.18 14.26 -2.51
C LYS A 239 13.45 13.42 -2.55
N SER A 240 13.41 12.18 -3.02
CA SER A 240 14.61 11.36 -3.13
C SER A 240 15.51 11.88 -4.25
N LYS A 241 16.81 11.93 -3.98
CA LYS A 241 17.84 12.18 -4.99
C LYS A 241 18.25 10.92 -5.73
N THR A 242 17.91 9.77 -5.16
CA THR A 242 18.14 8.45 -5.74
C THR A 242 17.09 8.18 -6.85
N PRO A 243 17.45 7.53 -7.96
CA PRO A 243 16.49 7.13 -8.99
C PRO A 243 15.29 6.40 -8.37
N VAL A 244 14.08 6.75 -8.80
CA VAL A 244 12.82 6.31 -8.16
C VAL A 244 12.77 4.78 -8.02
N SER A 245 13.14 4.03 -9.07
CA SER A 245 13.14 2.57 -9.02
C SER A 245 14.06 2.00 -7.93
N ILE A 246 15.26 2.58 -7.76
CA ILE A 246 16.22 2.17 -6.74
C ILE A 246 15.72 2.58 -5.35
N ALA A 247 15.19 3.79 -5.21
CA ALA A 247 14.64 4.28 -3.96
C ALA A 247 13.44 3.45 -3.49
N LEU A 248 12.55 3.04 -4.41
CA LEU A 248 11.46 2.11 -4.11
C LEU A 248 11.94 0.71 -3.76
N THR A 249 12.99 0.22 -4.44
CA THR A 249 13.60 -1.07 -4.09
C THR A 249 14.15 -1.05 -2.67
N ILE A 250 14.86 0.02 -2.28
CA ILE A 250 15.38 0.19 -0.92
C ILE A 250 14.22 0.26 0.08
N LEU A 251 13.20 1.07 -0.21
CA LEU A 251 12.01 1.22 0.64
C LEU A 251 11.31 -0.13 0.86
N SER A 252 11.00 -0.83 -0.23
CA SER A 252 10.34 -2.16 -0.22
C SER A 252 11.19 -3.26 0.42
N SER A 253 12.53 -3.11 0.45
CA SER A 253 13.41 -4.09 1.09
C SER A 253 13.52 -3.88 2.60
N ILE A 254 13.18 -2.70 3.10
CA ILE A 254 13.17 -2.37 4.53
C ILE A 254 11.78 -2.65 5.12
N SER A 255 10.73 -2.38 4.37
CA SER A 255 9.33 -2.60 4.76
C SER A 255 8.85 -4.00 4.43
#